data_aaa8d803874a1af73c22d27ef0df6768
#
_entry.id   aaa8d803874a1af73c22d27ef0df6768
#
_cell.length_a   1.000
_cell.length_b   1.000
_cell.length_c   1.000
_cell.angle_alpha   90.00
_cell.angle_beta   90.00
_cell.angle_gamma   90.00
#
_symmetry.space_group_name_H-M   'P 1'
#
loop_
_entity.id
_entity.type
_entity.pdbx_description
1 polymer ?
#
loop_
_entity_poly.entity_id
_entity_poly.type
_entity_poly.pdbx_seq_one_letter_code
_entity_poly.pdbx_strand_id
1 'polypeptide(L)'
;MEQIVNFLYLYADVLNEHPNILDRTPKGITWSFQGKIYKRENLVNRLRADYSQNYNTIAVVEAPYSEVLNRAYIINAKNEFIISDLSEFLFSHIQKKCLVEGVICQDSEFIFHLNIRNDDYSIPFDMKTRTFGKLIQSR
;
A
#
# COMPACT_ATOMS: atom_id res chain seq x y z
N MET A 1 -21.76 9.86 9.32
CA MET A 1 -20.49 9.24 9.68
C MET A 1 -19.39 9.77 8.75
N GLU A 2 -18.31 10.23 9.34
CA GLU A 2 -17.19 10.77 8.56
C GLU A 2 -16.44 9.66 7.82
N GLN A 3 -16.06 9.95 6.58
CA GLN A 3 -15.32 9.02 5.74
C GLN A 3 -14.16 9.75 5.07
N ILE A 4 -13.15 8.99 4.68
CA ILE A 4 -12.07 9.49 3.83
C ILE A 4 -12.68 9.98 2.51
N VAL A 5 -12.35 11.20 2.10
CA VAL A 5 -12.77 11.77 0.83
C VAL A 5 -11.58 12.40 0.12
N ASN A 6 -11.73 12.66 -1.17
CA ASN A 6 -10.72 13.32 -1.99
C ASN A 6 -9.35 12.61 -1.95
N PHE A 7 -9.37 11.28 -1.97
CA PHE A 7 -8.15 10.48 -2.03
C PHE A 7 -7.53 10.62 -3.42
N LEU A 8 -6.33 11.16 -3.47
CA LEU A 8 -5.62 11.44 -4.73
C LEU A 8 -4.18 10.95 -4.66
N TYR A 9 -3.70 10.43 -5.77
CA TYR A 9 -2.28 10.12 -5.95
C TYR A 9 -1.53 11.35 -6.41
N LEU A 10 -0.34 11.55 -5.88
CA LEU A 10 0.56 12.63 -6.26
C LEU A 10 1.69 12.05 -7.11
N TYR A 11 1.88 12.61 -8.28
CA TYR A 11 2.93 12.18 -9.20
C TYR A 11 3.99 13.27 -9.34
N ALA A 12 5.24 12.86 -9.54
CA ALA A 12 6.31 13.79 -9.86
C ALA A 12 6.14 14.28 -11.30
N ASP A 13 6.62 15.50 -11.57
CA ASP A 13 6.69 16.01 -12.93
C ASP A 13 7.69 15.17 -13.72
N VAL A 14 7.23 14.61 -14.85
CA VAL A 14 8.06 13.78 -15.71
C VAL A 14 8.58 14.62 -16.84
N LEU A 15 9.90 14.82 -16.86
CA LEU A 15 10.58 15.63 -17.89
C LEU A 15 11.13 14.79 -19.05
N ASN A 16 11.09 13.46 -18.93
CA ASN A 16 11.58 12.54 -19.94
C ASN A 16 10.51 12.16 -20.95
N GLU A 17 10.90 12.09 -22.24
CA GLU A 17 10.03 11.55 -23.28
C GLU A 17 9.68 10.07 -23.03
N HIS A 18 10.59 9.34 -22.40
CA HIS A 18 10.45 7.90 -22.13
C HIS A 18 10.55 7.66 -20.62
N PRO A 19 9.49 7.97 -19.85
CA PRO A 19 9.53 7.77 -18.41
C PRO A 19 9.64 6.29 -18.06
N ASN A 20 10.50 5.99 -17.07
CA ASN A 20 10.62 4.64 -16.54
C ASN A 20 9.48 4.34 -15.55
N ILE A 21 9.45 3.13 -15.01
CA ILE A 21 8.39 2.71 -14.12
C ILE A 21 8.37 3.54 -12.82
N LEU A 22 9.53 3.96 -12.34
CA LEU A 22 9.63 4.79 -11.14
C LEU A 22 9.01 6.17 -11.38
N ASP A 23 9.24 6.76 -12.56
CA ASP A 23 8.65 8.04 -12.93
C ASP A 23 7.12 8.00 -12.96
N ARG A 24 6.53 6.83 -13.24
CA ARG A 24 5.09 6.61 -13.32
C ARG A 24 4.48 6.20 -11.98
N THR A 25 5.30 5.89 -11.00
CA THR A 25 4.82 5.50 -9.67
C THR A 25 4.56 6.75 -8.85
N PRO A 26 3.46 6.81 -8.10
CA PRO A 26 3.16 7.99 -7.29
C PRO A 26 4.27 8.29 -6.30
N LYS A 27 4.53 9.58 -6.07
CA LYS A 27 5.44 10.05 -5.02
C LYS A 27 4.73 10.21 -3.69
N GLY A 28 3.40 10.18 -3.67
CA GLY A 28 2.63 10.37 -2.47
C GLY A 28 1.14 10.24 -2.68
N ILE A 29 0.44 10.42 -1.59
CA ILE A 29 -1.02 10.45 -1.53
C ILE A 29 -1.47 11.60 -0.66
N THR A 30 -2.67 12.11 -0.95
CA THR A 30 -3.33 13.11 -0.13
C THR A 30 -4.80 12.73 0.00
N TRP A 31 -5.40 13.10 1.11
CA TRP A 31 -6.81 12.84 1.37
C TRP A 31 -7.35 13.82 2.40
N SER A 32 -8.67 13.89 2.51
CA SER A 32 -9.35 14.70 3.52
C SER A 32 -10.14 13.81 4.47
N PHE A 33 -10.12 14.16 5.74
CA PHE A 33 -10.91 13.49 6.76
C PHE A 33 -11.29 14.48 7.84
N GLN A 34 -12.59 14.57 8.15
CA GLN A 34 -13.12 15.49 9.15
C GLN A 34 -12.68 16.94 8.90
N GLY A 35 -12.71 17.36 7.64
CA GLY A 35 -12.37 18.73 7.26
C GLY A 35 -10.88 19.06 7.26
N LYS A 36 -10.01 18.08 7.51
CA LYS A 36 -8.57 18.27 7.52
C LYS A 36 -7.93 17.53 6.36
N ILE A 37 -6.91 18.11 5.76
CA ILE A 37 -6.15 17.51 4.66
C ILE A 37 -4.91 16.85 5.22
N TYR A 38 -4.68 15.61 4.81
CA TYR A 38 -3.52 14.81 5.17
C TYR A 38 -2.71 14.46 3.94
N LYS A 39 -1.44 14.18 4.14
CA LYS A 39 -0.51 13.87 3.06
C LYS A 39 0.56 12.89 3.56
N ARG A 40 0.96 11.98 2.68
CA ARG A 40 2.08 11.08 2.94
C ARG A 40 2.88 10.92 1.66
N GLU A 41 4.18 11.08 1.76
CA GLU A 41 5.07 11.11 0.59
C GLU A 41 6.32 10.26 0.77
N ASN A 42 6.80 9.71 -0.34
CA ASN A 42 8.15 9.16 -0.46
C ASN A 42 8.67 9.58 -1.83
N LEU A 43 9.41 10.69 -1.86
CA LEU A 43 9.83 11.32 -3.11
C LEU A 43 10.88 10.52 -3.87
N VAL A 44 11.71 9.77 -3.15
CA VAL A 44 12.84 9.03 -3.73
C VAL A 44 12.41 7.64 -4.17
N ASN A 45 11.82 6.88 -3.26
CA ASN A 45 11.50 5.46 -3.48
C ASN A 45 10.06 5.22 -3.93
N ARG A 46 9.24 6.26 -3.90
CA ARG A 46 7.85 6.23 -4.34
C ARG A 46 6.99 5.33 -3.46
N LEU A 47 5.71 5.31 -3.72
CA LEU A 47 4.77 4.48 -2.98
C LEU A 47 3.57 4.10 -3.85
N ARG A 48 2.85 3.09 -3.39
CA ARG A 48 1.53 2.73 -3.87
C ARG A 48 0.61 2.61 -2.67
N ALA A 49 -0.67 2.87 -2.88
CA ALA A 49 -1.61 2.84 -1.76
C ALA A 49 -3.03 2.61 -2.28
N ASP A 50 -3.89 2.18 -1.39
CA ASP A 50 -5.32 2.23 -1.60
C ASP A 50 -6.02 2.42 -0.25
N TYR A 51 -7.30 2.74 -0.26
CA TYR A 51 -8.01 3.09 0.96
C TYR A 51 -9.36 2.39 1.05
N SER A 52 -9.83 2.24 2.28
CA SER A 52 -11.15 1.72 2.61
C SER A 52 -11.98 2.80 3.26
N GLN A 53 -13.06 3.22 2.61
CA GLN A 53 -14.01 4.14 3.22
C GLN A 53 -14.77 3.50 4.39
N ASN A 54 -15.07 2.21 4.28
CA ASN A 54 -15.82 1.50 5.30
C ASN A 54 -15.08 1.44 6.64
N TYR A 55 -13.75 1.32 6.58
CA TYR A 55 -12.91 1.22 7.77
C TYR A 55 -12.09 2.47 8.04
N ASN A 56 -12.16 3.47 7.15
CA ASN A 56 -11.38 4.71 7.23
C ASN A 56 -9.90 4.43 7.45
N THR A 57 -9.37 3.54 6.63
CA THR A 57 -7.97 3.11 6.71
C THR A 57 -7.33 3.18 5.33
N ILE A 58 -6.01 3.28 5.33
CA ILE A 58 -5.20 3.35 4.12
C ILE A 58 -4.08 2.33 4.26
N ALA A 59 -3.92 1.48 3.25
CA ALA A 59 -2.76 0.60 3.12
C ALA A 59 -1.74 1.28 2.21
N VAL A 60 -0.49 1.29 2.63
CA VAL A 60 0.60 1.93 1.90
C VAL A 60 1.73 0.94 1.69
N VAL A 61 2.29 0.96 0.48
CA VAL A 61 3.48 0.19 0.12
C VAL A 61 4.53 1.20 -0.33
N GLU A 62 5.60 1.35 0.44
CA GLU A 62 6.72 2.21 0.08
C GLU A 62 7.84 1.41 -0.56
N ALA A 63 8.55 2.04 -1.48
CA ALA A 63 9.65 1.43 -2.22
C ALA A 63 9.26 0.09 -2.85
N PRO A 64 8.22 0.08 -3.72
CA PRO A 64 7.67 -1.18 -4.25
C PRO A 64 8.65 -1.97 -5.13
N TYR A 65 9.76 -1.38 -5.53
CA TYR A 65 10.75 -2.02 -6.39
C TYR A 65 12.09 -2.29 -5.70
N SER A 66 12.18 -2.02 -4.38
CA SER A 66 13.43 -2.18 -3.64
C SER A 66 13.30 -3.30 -2.61
N GLU A 67 14.10 -4.35 -2.75
CA GLU A 67 14.13 -5.45 -1.79
C GLU A 67 14.61 -5.01 -0.41
N VAL A 68 15.42 -3.96 -0.37
CA VAL A 68 16.03 -3.47 0.88
C VAL A 68 15.13 -2.47 1.61
N LEU A 69 14.49 -1.58 0.86
CA LEU A 69 13.74 -0.45 1.42
C LEU A 69 12.22 -0.68 1.42
N ASN A 70 11.78 -1.78 0.86
CA ASN A 70 10.35 -2.13 0.77
C ASN A 70 9.70 -2.17 2.14
N ARG A 71 8.57 -1.50 2.24
CA ARG A 71 7.81 -1.44 3.49
C ARG A 71 6.32 -1.35 3.19
N ALA A 72 5.53 -2.13 3.89
CA ALA A 72 4.07 -2.06 3.81
C ALA A 72 3.50 -1.83 5.21
N TYR A 73 2.47 -1.01 5.29
CA TYR A 73 1.85 -0.66 6.57
C TYR A 73 0.41 -0.20 6.37
N ILE A 74 -0.32 -0.07 7.48
CA ILE A 74 -1.69 0.42 7.48
C ILE A 74 -1.79 1.59 8.45
N ILE A 75 -2.40 2.67 7.99
CA ILE A 75 -2.66 3.87 8.78
C ILE A 75 -4.17 4.14 8.86
N ASN A 76 -4.56 4.91 9.86
CA ASN A 76 -5.93 5.39 9.94
C ASN A 76 -6.12 6.67 9.13
N ALA A 77 -7.33 7.20 9.09
CA ALA A 77 -7.65 8.40 8.33
C ALA A 77 -6.96 9.66 8.86
N LYS A 78 -6.45 9.63 10.08
CA LYS A 78 -5.70 10.74 10.69
C LYS A 78 -4.18 10.60 10.53
N ASN A 79 -3.75 9.73 9.63
CA ASN A 79 -2.34 9.50 9.31
C ASN A 79 -1.52 8.91 10.47
N GLU A 80 -2.16 8.11 11.30
CA GLU A 80 -1.51 7.42 12.41
C GLU A 80 -1.40 5.92 12.10
N PHE A 81 -0.31 5.28 12.52
CA PHE A 81 -0.11 3.86 12.28
C PHE A 81 -1.11 2.99 13.04
N ILE A 82 -1.79 2.09 12.33
CA ILE A 82 -2.51 0.96 12.90
C ILE A 82 -1.55 -0.23 12.97
N ILE A 83 -0.88 -0.51 11.88
CA ILE A 83 0.18 -1.53 11.80
C ILE A 83 1.36 -0.87 11.09
N SER A 84 2.45 -0.65 11.82
CA SER A 84 3.60 0.10 11.31
C SER A 84 4.45 -0.68 10.32
N ASP A 85 4.40 -2.01 10.36
CA ASP A 85 5.16 -2.86 9.45
C ASP A 85 4.46 -4.20 9.30
N LEU A 86 4.01 -4.50 8.09
CA LEU A 86 3.34 -5.76 7.76
C LEU A 86 4.33 -6.89 7.47
N SER A 87 5.62 -6.58 7.34
CA SER A 87 6.64 -7.58 6.97
C SER A 87 6.69 -8.76 7.93
N GLU A 88 6.63 -8.48 9.24
CA GLU A 88 6.66 -9.53 10.25
C GLU A 88 5.42 -10.41 10.19
N PHE A 89 4.26 -9.82 10.00
CA PHE A 89 2.99 -10.55 9.85
C PHE A 89 3.02 -11.43 8.62
N LEU A 90 3.50 -10.89 7.51
CA LEU A 90 3.64 -11.63 6.25
C LEU A 90 4.62 -12.79 6.41
N PHE A 91 5.78 -12.54 7.00
CA PHE A 91 6.79 -13.58 7.21
C PHE A 91 6.26 -14.69 8.10
N SER A 92 5.57 -14.35 9.19
CA SER A 92 4.97 -15.35 10.09
C SER A 92 3.93 -16.20 9.38
N HIS A 93 3.16 -15.62 8.47
CA HIS A 93 2.08 -16.30 7.77
C HIS A 93 2.60 -17.16 6.62
N ILE A 94 3.51 -16.62 5.81
CA ILE A 94 4.01 -17.25 4.58
C ILE A 94 5.29 -18.05 4.84
N GLN A 95 6.10 -17.65 5.82
CA GLN A 95 7.42 -18.21 6.16
C GLN A 95 8.41 -18.13 4.98
N LYS A 96 8.26 -17.09 4.17
CA LYS A 96 9.15 -16.77 3.05
C LYS A 96 9.32 -15.26 2.97
N LYS A 97 10.50 -14.83 2.53
CA LYS A 97 10.74 -13.42 2.25
C LYS A 97 10.01 -13.03 0.98
N CYS A 98 9.29 -11.92 1.02
CA CYS A 98 8.57 -11.42 -0.14
C CYS A 98 8.78 -9.92 -0.31
N LEU A 99 8.63 -9.46 -1.55
CA LEU A 99 8.57 -8.06 -1.89
C LEU A 99 7.10 -7.69 -2.07
N VAL A 100 6.62 -6.68 -1.32
CA VAL A 100 5.27 -6.18 -1.49
C VAL A 100 5.29 -5.13 -2.59
N GLU A 101 4.62 -5.40 -3.70
CA GLU A 101 4.67 -4.55 -4.89
C GLU A 101 3.51 -3.58 -5.01
N GLY A 102 2.41 -3.87 -4.37
CA GLY A 102 1.24 -3.02 -4.46
C GLY A 102 0.10 -3.49 -3.58
N VAL A 103 -0.98 -2.74 -3.60
CA VAL A 103 -2.18 -3.03 -2.82
C VAL A 103 -3.41 -2.43 -3.50
N ILE A 104 -4.51 -3.15 -3.42
CA ILE A 104 -5.83 -2.64 -3.80
C ILE A 104 -6.82 -2.95 -2.68
N CYS A 105 -7.83 -2.10 -2.54
CA CYS A 105 -8.94 -2.35 -1.62
C CYS A 105 -10.07 -3.02 -2.38
N GLN A 106 -10.58 -4.11 -1.82
CA GLN A 106 -11.71 -4.82 -2.38
C GLN A 106 -12.63 -5.24 -1.23
N ASP A 107 -13.82 -4.69 -1.19
CA ASP A 107 -14.79 -4.90 -0.11
C ASP A 107 -14.20 -4.56 1.26
N SER A 108 -14.08 -5.53 2.16
CA SER A 108 -13.52 -5.35 3.51
C SER A 108 -12.06 -5.78 3.61
N GLU A 109 -11.39 -5.96 2.47
CA GLU A 109 -10.03 -6.48 2.44
C GLU A 109 -9.10 -5.57 1.67
N PHE A 110 -7.83 -5.55 2.09
CA PHE A 110 -6.74 -5.08 1.24
C PHE A 110 -6.08 -6.29 0.59
N ILE A 111 -5.97 -6.27 -0.73
CA ILE A 111 -5.28 -7.33 -1.48
C ILE A 111 -3.88 -6.84 -1.78
N PHE A 112 -2.87 -7.47 -1.18
CA PHE A 112 -1.48 -7.13 -1.43
C PHE A 112 -0.93 -7.98 -2.57
N HIS A 113 -0.21 -7.33 -3.48
CA HIS A 113 0.50 -8.00 -4.56
C HIS A 113 1.93 -8.23 -4.13
N LEU A 114 2.36 -9.49 -4.17
CA LEU A 114 3.66 -9.91 -3.67
C LEU A 114 4.50 -10.51 -4.79
N ASN A 115 5.80 -10.34 -4.68
CA ASN A 115 6.78 -11.09 -5.48
C ASN A 115 7.56 -12.00 -4.54
N ILE A 116 7.51 -13.30 -4.82
CA ILE A 116 8.25 -14.32 -4.07
C ILE A 116 9.07 -15.12 -5.07
N ARG A 117 10.39 -14.96 -5.04
CA ARG A 117 11.32 -15.66 -5.95
C ARG A 117 10.94 -15.48 -7.43
N ASN A 118 10.62 -14.24 -7.83
CA ASN A 118 10.22 -13.85 -9.18
C ASN A 118 8.85 -14.37 -9.64
N ASP A 119 8.06 -14.95 -8.75
CA ASP A 119 6.67 -15.33 -9.04
C ASP A 119 5.71 -14.35 -8.37
N ASP A 120 4.63 -14.05 -9.06
CA ASP A 120 3.61 -13.13 -8.59
C ASP A 120 2.54 -13.85 -7.77
N TYR A 121 2.22 -13.26 -6.63
CA TYR A 121 1.20 -13.75 -5.72
C TYR A 121 0.31 -12.60 -5.27
N SER A 122 -0.84 -12.94 -4.74
CA SER A 122 -1.68 -12.01 -3.99
C SER A 122 -2.12 -12.63 -2.68
N ILE A 123 -2.35 -11.77 -1.68
CA ILE A 123 -2.81 -12.21 -0.37
C ILE A 123 -3.79 -11.18 0.18
N PRO A 124 -4.98 -11.62 0.62
CA PRO A 124 -5.92 -10.70 1.24
C PRO A 124 -5.58 -10.47 2.72
N PHE A 125 -5.76 -9.23 3.15
CA PHE A 125 -5.71 -8.85 4.55
C PHE A 125 -7.10 -8.37 4.96
N ASP A 126 -7.72 -9.09 5.88
CA ASP A 126 -9.06 -8.78 6.37
C ASP A 126 -8.99 -7.65 7.39
N MET A 127 -9.64 -6.52 7.10
CA MET A 127 -9.63 -5.35 7.97
C MET A 127 -10.42 -5.56 9.25
N LYS A 128 -11.39 -6.45 9.24
CA LYS A 128 -12.23 -6.73 10.40
C LYS A 128 -11.50 -7.57 11.44
N THR A 129 -10.82 -8.60 11.02
CA THR A 129 -10.08 -9.51 11.91
C THR A 129 -8.61 -9.13 12.04
N ARG A 130 -8.10 -8.30 11.12
CA ARG A 130 -6.68 -7.93 11.00
C ARG A 130 -5.77 -9.13 10.82
N THR A 131 -6.20 -10.06 9.97
CA THR A 131 -5.44 -11.27 9.66
C THR A 131 -5.31 -11.45 8.15
N PHE A 132 -4.23 -12.10 7.74
CA PHE A 132 -4.04 -12.49 6.34
C PHE A 132 -4.82 -13.75 6.00
N GLY A 133 -5.38 -13.79 4.79
CA GLY A 133 -6.02 -14.96 4.25
C GLY A 133 -5.05 -15.83 3.45
N LYS A 134 -5.58 -16.56 2.48
CA LYS A 134 -4.82 -17.52 1.70
C LYS A 134 -3.95 -16.84 0.64
N LEU A 135 -2.69 -17.27 0.56
CA LEU A 135 -1.78 -16.85 -0.51
C LEU A 135 -2.20 -17.51 -1.82
N ILE A 136 -2.37 -16.72 -2.87
CA ILE A 136 -2.79 -17.20 -4.18
C ILE A 136 -1.74 -16.79 -5.20
N GLN A 137 -1.25 -17.76 -5.96
CA GLN A 137 -0.31 -17.48 -7.05
C GLN A 137 -1.04 -16.83 -8.21
N SER A 138 -0.53 -15.68 -8.65
CA SER A 138 -1.01 -14.97 -9.83
C SER A 138 -0.17 -15.36 -11.03
N ARG A 139 -0.67 -15.09 -12.19
CA ARG A 139 0.08 -15.39 -13.42
C ARG A 139 0.87 -14.18 -13.90
#